data_b60cc13f9629bcf6f53600fb9cd447b5
#
_entry.id   b60cc13f9629bcf6f53600fb9cd447b5
#
_cell.length_a   1.000
_cell.length_b   1.000
_cell.length_c   1.000
_cell.angle_alpha   90.00
_cell.angle_beta   90.00
_cell.angle_gamma   90.00
#
_symmetry.space_group_name_H-M   'P 1'
#
loop_
_entity.id
_entity.type
_entity.pdbx_description
1 polymer ?
#
loop_
_entity_poly.entity_id
_entity_poly.type
_entity_poly.pdbx_seq_one_letter_code
_entity_poly.pdbx_strand_id
1 'polypeptide(L)'
;MGVEQGQIGKTEEMAELNKNQDPGVDSLSAARPYRPLSLRARLILLLFVIAIPLTGMALGFQKMIASYSASYDAILANLKTANEYNIKFKSDMEYSMYRVMIGLIDAEQFENGDIVEGETKYATVVKNPHSLIASARQAFGTTIEREPGSDCDIKIRGILSCLDSLERAVDKMIGNAAAGGYYDENVNIWENDIQGLCSMIQDYITQYTYYEMINMEQLQKELKVQMADQVQSYLALLLVVLVVGMFLAVTITKSITEPLQQLQRTAEQLGRGNLNARARPGGLEEINVLARAFNQMSDRIRRLLDKTRQEQKNLRELELRLHQEQISPHFLYNTLDSIVW
;
A
#
# COMPACT_ATOMS: atom_id res chain seq x y z
N MET A 1 -68.66 -20.34 46.39
CA MET A 1 -67.56 -21.34 46.41
C MET A 1 -68.04 -22.49 45.55
N GLY A 2 -67.47 -22.68 44.40
CA GLY A 2 -67.77 -23.80 43.51
C GLY A 2 -68.19 -23.43 42.09
N VAL A 3 -67.28 -22.86 41.30
CA VAL A 3 -67.35 -22.89 39.85
C VAL A 3 -65.94 -22.55 39.33
N GLU A 4 -64.97 -23.48 39.40
CA GLU A 4 -63.66 -23.31 38.79
C GLU A 4 -62.90 -24.65 38.61
N GLN A 5 -63.58 -25.73 38.31
CA GLN A 5 -62.88 -26.99 37.99
C GLN A 5 -63.34 -27.67 36.69
N GLY A 6 -63.99 -26.94 35.76
CA GLY A 6 -64.52 -27.47 34.50
C GLY A 6 -63.81 -27.09 33.21
N GLN A 7 -62.78 -26.26 33.27
CA GLN A 7 -62.11 -25.77 32.04
C GLN A 7 -60.64 -26.22 31.82
N ILE A 8 -60.07 -26.94 32.78
CA ILE A 8 -58.67 -27.43 32.66
C ILE A 8 -58.55 -28.74 31.88
N GLY A 9 -59.63 -29.57 31.87
CA GLY A 9 -59.63 -30.88 31.20
C GLY A 9 -59.81 -30.86 29.67
N LYS A 10 -60.26 -29.76 29.09
CA LYS A 10 -60.44 -29.67 27.62
C LYS A 10 -59.26 -29.07 26.84
N THR A 11 -58.29 -28.43 27.51
CA THR A 11 -57.12 -27.89 26.92
C THR A 11 -55.95 -28.87 26.81
N GLU A 12 -55.93 -29.90 27.67
CA GLU A 12 -54.89 -30.94 27.59
C GLU A 12 -55.21 -32.00 26.51
N GLU A 13 -56.50 -32.33 26.27
CA GLU A 13 -56.88 -33.30 25.24
C GLU A 13 -56.76 -32.79 23.82
N MET A 14 -56.75 -31.45 23.61
CA MET A 14 -56.45 -30.81 22.30
C MET A 14 -54.96 -30.63 22.09
N ALA A 15 -54.15 -30.70 23.13
CA ALA A 15 -52.69 -30.61 23.03
C ALA A 15 -52.02 -31.97 22.69
N GLU A 16 -52.64 -33.07 23.00
CA GLU A 16 -52.14 -34.43 22.68
C GLU A 16 -52.48 -34.89 21.25
N LEU A 17 -53.55 -34.40 20.64
CA LEU A 17 -53.95 -34.75 19.27
C LEU A 17 -53.09 -34.04 18.17
N ASN A 18 -52.26 -33.05 18.55
CA ASN A 18 -51.37 -32.31 17.59
C ASN A 18 -49.90 -32.74 17.68
N LYS A 19 -49.59 -33.84 18.40
CA LYS A 19 -48.21 -34.31 18.62
C LYS A 19 -47.75 -35.46 17.72
N ASN A 20 -48.61 -35.89 16.79
CA ASN A 20 -48.34 -36.98 15.85
C ASN A 20 -48.40 -36.55 14.37
N GLN A 21 -48.05 -35.28 14.06
CA GLN A 21 -47.62 -34.92 12.72
C GLN A 21 -46.12 -34.81 12.71
N ASP A 22 -45.51 -35.81 12.14
CA ASP A 22 -44.09 -35.97 11.86
C ASP A 22 -43.52 -34.75 11.13
N PRO A 23 -42.65 -33.94 11.74
CA PRO A 23 -42.01 -32.82 11.05
C PRO A 23 -40.67 -33.27 10.45
N GLY A 24 -40.73 -34.34 9.65
CA GLY A 24 -39.50 -35.05 9.24
C GLY A 24 -39.19 -35.07 7.74
N VAL A 25 -39.88 -34.30 6.87
CA VAL A 25 -39.55 -34.36 5.43
C VAL A 25 -39.37 -33.01 4.71
N ASP A 26 -39.74 -31.88 5.31
CA ASP A 26 -39.70 -30.61 4.56
C ASP A 26 -38.61 -29.59 5.01
N SER A 27 -37.58 -30.01 5.73
CA SER A 27 -36.42 -29.14 6.03
C SER A 27 -35.12 -29.56 5.36
N LEU A 28 -35.19 -30.30 4.28
CA LEU A 28 -34.03 -30.47 3.38
C LEU A 28 -33.86 -29.21 2.53
N SER A 29 -33.23 -28.23 3.17
CA SER A 29 -32.35 -27.25 2.56
C SER A 29 -32.69 -26.87 1.11
N ALA A 30 -33.41 -25.80 0.96
CA ALA A 30 -33.17 -24.91 -0.18
C ALA A 30 -31.72 -24.44 -0.10
N ALA A 31 -30.76 -25.31 -0.42
CA ALA A 31 -29.40 -24.91 -0.74
C ALA A 31 -29.59 -23.89 -1.85
N ARG A 32 -29.38 -22.62 -1.53
CA ARG A 32 -29.37 -21.53 -2.52
C ARG A 32 -28.49 -22.02 -3.65
N PRO A 33 -28.97 -22.05 -4.91
CA PRO A 33 -28.18 -22.50 -6.03
C PRO A 33 -26.90 -21.68 -6.00
N TYR A 34 -25.75 -22.32 -5.86
CA TYR A 34 -24.44 -21.69 -5.95
C TYR A 34 -24.35 -21.00 -7.30
N ARG A 35 -24.58 -19.68 -7.33
CA ARG A 35 -24.43 -18.91 -8.57
C ARG A 35 -22.94 -18.82 -8.85
N PRO A 36 -22.43 -19.48 -9.87
CA PRO A 36 -21.03 -19.37 -10.22
C PRO A 36 -20.73 -17.90 -10.51
N LEU A 37 -19.62 -17.39 -9.97
CA LEU A 37 -19.17 -16.03 -10.24
C LEU A 37 -19.05 -15.82 -11.76
N SER A 38 -19.55 -14.67 -12.25
CA SER A 38 -19.41 -14.28 -13.64
C SER A 38 -17.95 -14.22 -14.07
N LEU A 39 -17.66 -14.37 -15.34
CA LEU A 39 -16.30 -14.28 -15.88
C LEU A 39 -15.61 -12.96 -15.47
N ARG A 40 -16.36 -11.85 -15.55
CA ARG A 40 -15.88 -10.53 -15.14
C ARG A 40 -15.46 -10.50 -13.66
N ALA A 41 -16.28 -11.06 -12.77
CA ALA A 41 -15.97 -11.11 -11.34
C ALA A 41 -14.74 -11.96 -11.04
N ARG A 42 -14.50 -13.06 -11.75
CA ARG A 42 -13.31 -13.91 -11.59
C ARG A 42 -12.05 -13.20 -12.09
N LEU A 43 -12.12 -12.47 -13.21
CA LEU A 43 -11.00 -11.70 -13.74
C LEU A 43 -10.65 -10.53 -12.82
N ILE A 44 -11.66 -9.82 -12.28
CA ILE A 44 -11.46 -8.75 -11.31
C ILE A 44 -10.83 -9.30 -10.03
N LEU A 45 -11.31 -10.45 -9.53
CA LEU A 45 -10.76 -11.10 -8.34
C LEU A 45 -9.28 -11.48 -8.55
N LEU A 46 -8.91 -12.04 -9.71
CA LEU A 46 -7.53 -12.34 -10.06
C LEU A 46 -6.65 -11.09 -10.07
N LEU A 47 -7.15 -9.99 -10.62
CA LEU A 47 -6.46 -8.70 -10.62
C LEU A 47 -6.23 -8.19 -9.20
N PHE A 48 -7.23 -8.26 -8.32
CA PHE A 48 -7.09 -7.85 -6.92
C PHE A 48 -6.14 -8.74 -6.12
N VAL A 49 -6.16 -10.05 -6.34
CA VAL A 49 -5.23 -11.00 -5.68
C VAL A 49 -3.77 -10.67 -6.00
N ILE A 50 -3.49 -10.12 -7.19
CA ILE A 50 -2.13 -9.71 -7.58
C ILE A 50 -1.85 -8.27 -7.15
N ALA A 51 -2.77 -7.34 -7.38
CA ALA A 51 -2.54 -5.91 -7.18
C ALA A 51 -2.43 -5.52 -5.71
N ILE A 52 -3.27 -6.07 -4.82
CA ILE A 52 -3.28 -5.70 -3.40
C ILE A 52 -1.95 -6.02 -2.69
N PRO A 53 -1.39 -7.23 -2.80
CA PRO A 53 -0.09 -7.53 -2.19
C PRO A 53 1.04 -6.68 -2.75
N LEU A 54 1.09 -6.46 -4.08
CA LEU A 54 2.12 -5.64 -4.72
C LEU A 54 2.07 -4.18 -4.26
N THR A 55 0.87 -3.59 -4.16
CA THR A 55 0.72 -2.22 -3.64
C THR A 55 1.08 -2.14 -2.16
N GLY A 56 0.70 -3.14 -1.36
CA GLY A 56 1.10 -3.24 0.05
C GLY A 56 2.62 -3.30 0.24
N MET A 57 3.32 -4.10 -0.59
CA MET A 57 4.78 -4.17 -0.61
C MET A 57 5.41 -2.82 -0.96
N ALA A 58 4.93 -2.15 -2.00
CA ALA A 58 5.44 -0.86 -2.44
C ALA A 58 5.29 0.21 -1.35
N LEU A 59 4.11 0.28 -0.71
CA LEU A 59 3.85 1.21 0.38
C LEU A 59 4.71 0.92 1.63
N GLY A 60 4.90 -0.35 1.97
CA GLY A 60 5.77 -0.76 3.07
C GLY A 60 7.22 -0.35 2.85
N PHE A 61 7.74 -0.59 1.65
CA PHE A 61 9.09 -0.18 1.26
C PHE A 61 9.28 1.34 1.25
N GLN A 62 8.31 2.08 0.71
CA GLN A 62 8.31 3.54 0.72
C GLN A 62 8.33 4.10 2.15
N LYS A 63 7.51 3.56 3.06
CA LYS A 63 7.48 3.98 4.46
C LYS A 63 8.81 3.73 5.16
N MET A 64 9.45 2.58 4.92
CA MET A 64 10.76 2.24 5.47
C MET A 64 11.83 3.22 5.01
N ILE A 65 11.91 3.50 3.70
CA ILE A 65 12.87 4.47 3.15
C ILE A 65 12.64 5.87 3.73
N ALA A 66 11.38 6.32 3.80
CA ALA A 66 11.06 7.64 4.32
C ALA A 66 11.48 7.79 5.79
N SER A 67 11.23 6.79 6.62
CA SER A 67 11.65 6.78 8.03
C SER A 67 13.16 6.82 8.18
N TYR A 68 13.87 6.00 7.40
CA TYR A 68 15.33 6.00 7.40
C TYR A 68 15.93 7.33 6.94
N SER A 69 15.40 7.90 5.84
CA SER A 69 15.88 9.19 5.32
C SER A 69 15.72 10.30 6.36
N ALA A 70 14.59 10.34 7.08
CA ALA A 70 14.36 11.34 8.11
C ALA A 70 15.37 11.24 9.26
N SER A 71 15.63 10.03 9.77
CA SER A 71 16.62 9.82 10.84
C SER A 71 18.05 10.11 10.36
N TYR A 72 18.40 9.71 9.14
CA TYR A 72 19.70 10.00 8.55
C TYR A 72 19.94 11.51 8.36
N ASP A 73 18.93 12.23 7.84
CA ASP A 73 19.01 13.68 7.60
C ASP A 73 19.13 14.45 8.94
N ALA A 74 18.46 13.97 10.00
CA ALA A 74 18.58 14.54 11.36
C ALA A 74 20.00 14.39 11.90
N ILE A 75 20.59 13.18 11.85
CA ILE A 75 21.97 12.94 12.30
C ILE A 75 22.97 13.79 11.48
N LEU A 76 22.76 13.86 10.17
CA LEU A 76 23.63 14.65 9.28
C LEU A 76 23.57 16.16 9.59
N ALA A 77 22.38 16.69 9.87
CA ALA A 77 22.20 18.07 10.30
C ALA A 77 22.90 18.34 11.63
N ASN A 78 22.77 17.44 12.61
CA ASN A 78 23.45 17.51 13.90
C ASN A 78 24.98 17.51 13.74
N LEU A 79 25.51 16.59 12.94
CA LEU A 79 26.94 16.50 12.65
C LEU A 79 27.48 17.76 11.97
N LYS A 80 26.74 18.32 11.01
CA LYS A 80 27.11 19.56 10.32
C LYS A 80 27.18 20.71 11.30
N THR A 81 26.18 20.89 12.15
CA THR A 81 26.14 21.90 13.18
C THR A 81 27.31 21.73 14.14
N ALA A 82 27.52 20.54 14.69
CA ALA A 82 28.62 20.25 15.59
C ALA A 82 30.00 20.59 14.98
N ASN A 83 30.21 20.18 13.73
CA ASN A 83 31.48 20.45 13.04
C ASN A 83 31.71 21.95 12.80
N GLU A 84 30.69 22.72 12.49
CA GLU A 84 30.80 24.17 12.31
C GLU A 84 31.25 24.86 13.60
N TYR A 85 30.63 24.50 14.74
CA TYR A 85 31.04 25.03 16.04
C TYR A 85 32.38 24.50 16.51
N ASN A 86 32.71 23.24 16.24
CA ASN A 86 34.00 22.66 16.59
C ASN A 86 35.19 23.38 15.96
N ILE A 87 35.01 23.88 14.73
CA ILE A 87 36.09 24.58 13.99
C ILE A 87 36.19 26.04 14.40
N LYS A 88 35.08 26.75 14.59
CA LYS A 88 35.07 28.22 14.66
C LYS A 88 34.87 28.77 16.07
N PHE A 89 34.05 28.13 16.91
CA PHE A 89 33.62 28.69 18.18
C PHE A 89 34.79 29.07 19.11
N LYS A 90 35.72 28.16 19.28
CA LYS A 90 36.90 28.39 20.17
C LYS A 90 37.74 29.53 19.64
N SER A 91 38.11 29.50 18.36
CA SER A 91 38.97 30.53 17.74
C SER A 91 38.34 31.92 17.78
N ASP A 92 37.04 31.99 17.46
CA ASP A 92 36.30 33.25 17.46
C ASP A 92 36.14 33.84 18.84
N MET A 93 35.81 32.98 19.84
CA MET A 93 35.67 33.37 21.23
C MET A 93 37.01 33.83 21.84
N GLU A 94 38.08 33.01 21.70
CA GLU A 94 39.41 33.35 22.19
C GLU A 94 39.93 34.61 21.56
N TYR A 95 39.74 34.79 20.26
CA TYR A 95 40.14 36.01 19.56
C TYR A 95 39.41 37.25 20.06
N SER A 96 38.11 37.17 20.20
CA SER A 96 37.31 38.30 20.67
C SER A 96 37.66 38.70 22.09
N MET A 97 37.77 37.71 23.01
CA MET A 97 38.11 37.99 24.40
C MET A 97 39.58 38.42 24.60
N TYR A 98 40.51 37.94 23.78
CA TYR A 98 41.87 38.46 23.75
C TYR A 98 41.90 39.98 23.42
N ARG A 99 41.08 40.41 22.42
CA ARG A 99 40.98 41.82 22.03
C ARG A 99 40.43 42.72 23.16
N VAL A 100 39.47 42.18 23.94
CA VAL A 100 38.94 42.85 25.13
C VAL A 100 40.05 42.93 26.22
N MET A 101 40.75 41.83 26.50
CA MET A 101 41.79 41.74 27.50
C MET A 101 42.91 42.79 27.32
N ILE A 102 43.35 42.97 26.05
CA ILE A 102 44.43 43.92 25.75
C ILE A 102 43.92 45.37 25.57
N GLY A 103 42.63 45.62 25.80
CA GLY A 103 42.05 46.97 25.72
C GLY A 103 41.94 47.55 24.33
N LEU A 104 41.92 46.71 23.28
CA LEU A 104 41.74 47.15 21.90
C LEU A 104 40.26 47.31 21.52
N ILE A 105 39.37 46.66 22.24
CA ILE A 105 37.92 46.71 22.08
C ILE A 105 37.28 46.98 23.42
N ASP A 106 36.46 48.07 23.47
CA ASP A 106 35.64 48.33 24.64
C ASP A 106 34.33 47.53 24.59
N ALA A 107 33.80 47.14 25.75
CA ALA A 107 32.56 46.39 25.88
C ALA A 107 31.38 47.02 25.14
N GLU A 108 31.28 48.35 25.20
CA GLU A 108 30.18 49.13 24.56
C GLU A 108 30.16 48.96 23.01
N GLN A 109 31.29 48.60 22.39
CA GLN A 109 31.38 48.40 20.95
C GLN A 109 30.63 47.15 20.48
N PHE A 110 30.41 46.16 21.39
CA PHE A 110 29.61 44.97 21.06
C PHE A 110 28.09 45.18 21.19
N GLU A 111 27.62 46.34 21.69
CA GLU A 111 26.15 46.64 21.77
C GLU A 111 25.49 46.60 20.39
N ASN A 112 26.24 46.94 19.34
CA ASN A 112 25.76 46.94 17.97
C ASN A 112 26.03 45.63 17.18
N GLY A 113 26.46 44.55 17.85
CA GLY A 113 26.74 43.24 17.23
C GLY A 113 28.23 42.97 16.97
N ASP A 114 28.54 42.29 15.87
CA ASP A 114 29.92 41.98 15.49
C ASP A 114 30.67 43.22 15.03
N ILE A 115 31.94 43.33 15.40
CA ILE A 115 32.79 44.47 15.02
C ILE A 115 33.54 44.12 13.75
N VAL A 116 33.48 44.99 12.74
CA VAL A 116 34.23 44.83 11.50
C VAL A 116 35.45 45.79 11.51
N GLU A 117 36.65 45.24 11.61
CA GLU A 117 37.88 46.01 11.62
C GLU A 117 38.54 45.96 10.22
N GLY A 118 38.88 47.11 9.70
CA GLY A 118 39.58 47.26 8.41
C GLY A 118 38.63 47.60 7.27
N GLU A 119 39.22 48.29 6.30
CA GLU A 119 38.54 48.68 5.05
C GLU A 119 38.83 47.67 3.96
N THR A 120 37.77 47.12 3.34
CA THR A 120 37.85 46.28 2.15
C THR A 120 38.15 44.78 2.37
N LYS A 121 38.78 44.12 1.38
CA LYS A 121 38.98 42.66 1.20
C LYS A 121 39.69 41.90 2.37
N TYR A 122 40.27 42.63 3.31
CA TYR A 122 41.00 42.09 4.46
C TYR A 122 40.36 42.47 5.81
N ALA A 123 39.08 42.82 5.79
CA ALA A 123 38.35 43.16 7.02
C ALA A 123 38.32 41.92 7.95
N THR A 124 38.75 42.06 9.18
CA THR A 124 38.64 41.06 10.21
C THR A 124 37.34 41.29 11.01
N VAL A 125 36.52 40.27 11.13
CA VAL A 125 35.29 40.34 11.93
C VAL A 125 35.58 39.81 13.30
N VAL A 126 35.40 40.66 14.31
CA VAL A 126 35.48 40.30 15.73
C VAL A 126 34.04 39.98 16.18
N LYS A 127 33.80 38.75 16.52
CA LYS A 127 32.47 38.26 16.90
C LYS A 127 32.07 38.77 18.27
N ASN A 128 30.80 39.11 18.44
CA ASN A 128 30.27 39.40 19.78
C ASN A 128 30.23 38.13 20.64
N PRO A 129 30.92 38.07 21.80
CA PRO A 129 31.02 36.89 22.64
C PRO A 129 29.66 36.36 23.14
N HIS A 130 28.73 37.27 23.50
CA HIS A 130 27.36 36.89 23.93
C HIS A 130 26.57 36.31 22.78
N SER A 131 26.71 36.83 21.57
CA SER A 131 26.02 36.30 20.39
C SER A 131 26.57 34.91 19.99
N LEU A 132 27.87 34.68 20.14
CA LEU A 132 28.49 33.35 19.96
C LEU A 132 27.93 32.35 20.94
N ILE A 133 27.86 32.69 22.25
CA ILE A 133 27.32 31.82 23.30
C ILE A 133 25.84 31.55 23.03
N ALA A 134 25.03 32.58 22.76
CA ALA A 134 23.62 32.43 22.49
C ALA A 134 23.32 31.57 21.26
N SER A 135 24.07 31.75 20.17
CA SER A 135 23.92 30.92 18.95
C SER A 135 24.34 29.47 19.19
N ALA A 136 25.43 29.23 19.94
CA ALA A 136 25.84 27.87 20.33
C ALA A 136 24.78 27.21 21.23
N ARG A 137 24.28 27.96 22.24
CA ARG A 137 23.19 27.48 23.12
C ARG A 137 21.93 27.12 22.33
N GLN A 138 21.54 27.94 21.38
CA GLN A 138 20.41 27.63 20.49
C GLN A 138 20.69 26.40 19.64
N ALA A 139 21.84 26.31 18.99
CA ALA A 139 22.20 25.22 18.10
C ALA A 139 22.21 23.86 18.81
N PHE A 140 22.85 23.77 19.97
CA PHE A 140 22.89 22.52 20.75
C PHE A 140 21.66 22.29 21.61
N GLY A 141 20.91 23.33 21.99
CA GLY A 141 19.66 23.24 22.75
C GLY A 141 18.49 22.73 21.92
N THR A 142 18.50 22.96 20.60
CA THR A 142 17.44 22.55 19.65
C THR A 142 17.81 21.29 18.86
N THR A 143 18.87 20.56 19.25
CA THR A 143 19.27 19.32 18.59
C THR A 143 18.13 18.34 18.50
N ILE A 144 17.83 17.88 17.27
CA ILE A 144 16.66 17.08 16.91
C ILE A 144 16.86 15.62 17.38
N GLU A 145 15.77 14.97 17.80
CA GLU A 145 15.69 13.53 18.14
C GLU A 145 16.69 13.07 19.22
N ARG A 146 16.76 13.85 20.27
CA ARG A 146 17.61 13.51 21.43
C ARG A 146 16.87 12.57 22.39
N GLU A 147 17.41 11.39 22.57
CA GLU A 147 16.92 10.44 23.57
C GLU A 147 17.47 10.84 24.97
N PRO A 148 16.59 11.14 25.95
CA PRO A 148 17.05 11.55 27.27
C PRO A 148 17.93 10.48 27.94
N GLY A 149 19.13 10.89 28.38
CA GLY A 149 20.09 9.99 29.02
C GLY A 149 21.01 9.23 28.08
N SER A 150 20.89 9.43 26.76
CA SER A 150 21.87 8.91 25.80
C SER A 150 23.23 9.57 25.92
N ASP A 151 24.28 8.93 25.40
CA ASP A 151 25.61 9.52 25.39
C ASP A 151 25.64 10.89 24.70
N CYS A 152 24.93 11.06 23.60
CA CYS A 152 24.79 12.34 22.95
C CYS A 152 24.11 13.40 23.83
N ASP A 153 23.06 13.04 24.56
CA ASP A 153 22.37 13.94 25.50
C ASP A 153 23.29 14.38 26.65
N ILE A 154 24.08 13.48 27.17
CA ILE A 154 25.08 13.79 28.23
C ILE A 154 26.11 14.80 27.72
N LYS A 155 26.61 14.63 26.48
CA LYS A 155 27.60 15.55 25.91
C LYS A 155 27.02 16.93 25.64
N ILE A 156 25.80 17.00 25.11
CA ILE A 156 25.11 18.28 24.91
C ILE A 156 24.88 19.01 26.24
N ARG A 157 24.47 18.32 27.30
CA ARG A 157 24.33 18.94 28.62
C ARG A 157 25.69 19.46 29.15
N GLY A 158 26.75 18.74 28.84
CA GLY A 158 28.11 19.20 29.12
C GLY A 158 28.45 20.49 28.40
N ILE A 159 28.17 20.57 27.08
CA ILE A 159 28.35 21.78 26.28
C ILE A 159 27.56 22.94 26.86
N LEU A 160 26.25 22.76 27.12
CA LEU A 160 25.39 23.81 27.68
C LEU A 160 25.86 24.30 29.04
N SER A 161 26.28 23.40 29.92
CA SER A 161 26.83 23.79 31.24
C SER A 161 28.17 24.55 31.16
N CYS A 162 29.03 24.18 30.19
CA CYS A 162 30.26 24.91 29.92
C CYS A 162 29.97 26.31 29.31
N LEU A 163 28.96 26.44 28.43
CA LEU A 163 28.52 27.73 27.89
C LEU A 163 28.00 28.67 28.99
N ASP A 164 27.24 28.14 29.98
CA ASP A 164 26.77 28.95 31.13
C ASP A 164 27.96 29.42 32.01
N SER A 165 29.00 28.62 32.11
CA SER A 165 30.21 28.99 32.85
C SER A 165 31.06 30.01 32.08
N LEU A 166 31.15 29.81 30.76
CA LEU A 166 31.84 30.72 29.84
C LEU A 166 31.19 32.10 29.85
N GLU A 167 29.86 32.17 29.83
CA GLU A 167 29.11 33.44 29.87
C GLU A 167 29.46 34.24 31.11
N ARG A 168 29.51 33.58 32.31
CA ARG A 168 29.92 34.23 33.54
C ARG A 168 31.37 34.73 33.52
N ALA A 169 32.31 33.98 32.88
CA ALA A 169 33.70 34.41 32.74
C ALA A 169 33.82 35.61 31.80
N VAL A 170 33.06 35.62 30.68
CA VAL A 170 32.97 36.71 29.72
C VAL A 170 32.41 37.96 30.41
N ASP A 171 31.30 37.85 31.14
CA ASP A 171 30.68 38.97 31.87
C ASP A 171 31.68 39.59 32.90
N LYS A 172 32.39 38.73 33.63
CA LYS A 172 33.38 39.18 34.61
C LYS A 172 34.52 39.95 33.94
N MET A 173 35.09 39.41 32.84
CA MET A 173 36.18 40.07 32.12
C MET A 173 35.74 41.40 31.51
N ILE A 174 34.56 41.44 30.87
CA ILE A 174 33.99 42.66 30.30
C ILE A 174 33.73 43.69 31.37
N GLY A 175 33.19 43.33 32.56
CA GLY A 175 32.96 44.21 33.68
C GLY A 175 34.28 44.77 34.23
N ASN A 176 35.33 43.97 34.37
CA ASN A 176 36.65 44.40 34.79
C ASN A 176 37.28 45.41 33.75
N ALA A 177 37.17 45.14 32.47
CA ALA A 177 37.66 46.04 31.43
C ALA A 177 36.94 47.40 31.45
N ALA A 178 35.60 47.42 31.58
CA ALA A 178 34.80 48.64 31.71
C ALA A 178 35.14 49.48 32.95
N ALA A 179 35.59 48.87 34.05
CA ALA A 179 35.99 49.55 35.25
C ALA A 179 37.38 50.22 35.16
N GLY A 180 38.07 50.03 34.05
CA GLY A 180 39.36 50.72 33.77
C GLY A 180 40.54 50.26 34.60
N GLY A 181 40.61 48.98 34.95
CA GLY A 181 41.68 48.35 35.73
C GLY A 181 41.73 46.85 35.55
N TYR A 182 42.44 46.15 36.40
CA TYR A 182 42.34 44.67 36.47
C TYR A 182 42.95 43.88 35.30
N TYR A 183 44.01 44.44 34.64
CA TYR A 183 44.65 43.76 33.52
C TYR A 183 45.15 42.36 33.94
N ASP A 184 45.88 42.23 35.03
CA ASP A 184 46.39 40.96 35.52
C ASP A 184 45.26 39.95 35.88
N GLU A 185 44.13 40.44 36.42
CA GLU A 185 42.97 39.61 36.68
C GLU A 185 42.31 39.15 35.37
N ASN A 186 42.21 40.03 34.37
CA ASN A 186 41.70 39.70 33.06
C ASN A 186 42.58 38.67 32.31
N VAL A 187 43.90 38.77 32.41
CA VAL A 187 44.84 37.76 31.89
C VAL A 187 44.58 36.42 32.57
N ASN A 188 44.41 36.41 33.90
CA ASN A 188 44.11 35.18 34.60
C ASN A 188 42.75 34.54 34.19
N ILE A 189 41.69 35.36 34.04
CA ILE A 189 40.39 34.88 33.54
C ILE A 189 40.51 34.35 32.12
N TRP A 190 41.27 35.04 31.26
CA TRP A 190 41.45 34.61 29.87
C TRP A 190 42.19 33.27 29.74
N GLU A 191 43.33 33.13 30.45
CA GLU A 191 44.19 31.93 30.41
C GLU A 191 43.53 30.72 31.07
N ASN A 192 42.97 30.89 32.27
CA ASN A 192 42.49 29.76 33.08
C ASN A 192 41.01 29.46 32.89
N ASP A 193 40.14 30.46 32.73
CA ASP A 193 38.72 30.27 32.62
C ASP A 193 38.28 30.18 31.15
N ILE A 194 38.54 31.19 30.31
CA ILE A 194 38.00 31.26 28.97
C ILE A 194 38.63 30.21 28.04
N GLN A 195 39.99 30.12 28.00
CA GLN A 195 40.66 29.12 27.18
C GLN A 195 40.33 27.69 27.65
N GLY A 196 40.28 27.49 28.97
CA GLY A 196 39.93 26.19 29.56
C GLY A 196 38.52 25.74 29.19
N LEU A 197 37.53 26.66 29.33
CA LEU A 197 36.13 26.37 29.01
C LEU A 197 35.92 26.19 27.52
N CYS A 198 36.56 27.00 26.67
CA CYS A 198 36.52 26.81 25.22
C CYS A 198 37.09 25.46 24.76
N SER A 199 38.19 25.03 25.41
CA SER A 199 38.78 23.71 25.17
C SER A 199 37.86 22.58 25.60
N MET A 200 37.21 22.69 26.78
CA MET A 200 36.24 21.73 27.26
C MET A 200 35.00 21.64 26.35
N ILE A 201 34.48 22.78 25.86
CA ILE A 201 33.37 22.81 24.90
C ILE A 201 33.78 22.08 23.60
N GLN A 202 34.99 22.35 23.09
CA GLN A 202 35.52 21.69 21.91
C GLN A 202 35.65 20.17 22.09
N ASP A 203 36.13 19.73 23.25
CA ASP A 203 36.22 18.31 23.60
C ASP A 203 34.82 17.66 23.66
N TYR A 204 33.86 18.32 24.31
CA TYR A 204 32.49 17.81 24.35
C TYR A 204 31.86 17.75 22.95
N ILE A 205 32.08 18.74 22.11
CA ILE A 205 31.58 18.72 20.69
C ILE A 205 32.23 17.56 19.94
N THR A 206 33.54 17.34 20.13
CA THR A 206 34.25 16.23 19.48
C THR A 206 33.69 14.87 19.92
N GLN A 207 33.44 14.70 21.23
CA GLN A 207 32.84 13.49 21.77
C GLN A 207 31.41 13.32 21.28
N TYR A 208 30.60 14.38 21.24
CA TYR A 208 29.26 14.37 20.67
C TYR A 208 29.27 13.91 19.22
N THR A 209 30.17 14.49 18.40
CA THR A 209 30.32 14.09 16.99
C THR A 209 30.68 12.61 16.85
N TYR A 210 31.56 12.10 17.75
CA TYR A 210 31.90 10.68 17.77
C TYR A 210 30.69 9.78 18.06
N TYR A 211 29.86 10.12 19.04
CA TYR A 211 28.66 9.33 19.37
C TYR A 211 27.59 9.43 18.26
N GLU A 212 27.42 10.59 17.62
CA GLU A 212 26.54 10.71 16.47
C GLU A 212 27.01 9.86 15.27
N MET A 213 28.32 9.71 15.08
CA MET A 213 28.85 8.80 14.05
C MET A 213 28.56 7.33 14.40
N ILE A 214 28.65 6.95 15.68
CA ILE A 214 28.26 5.60 16.14
C ILE A 214 26.76 5.36 15.88
N ASN A 215 25.91 6.32 16.23
CA ASN A 215 24.47 6.24 15.97
C ASN A 215 24.17 6.08 14.48
N MET A 216 24.90 6.79 13.62
CA MET A 216 24.79 6.67 12.18
C MET A 216 25.19 5.28 11.67
N GLU A 217 26.28 4.71 12.20
CA GLU A 217 26.72 3.34 11.88
C GLU A 217 25.68 2.30 12.34
N GLN A 218 25.14 2.47 13.54
CA GLN A 218 24.09 1.61 14.07
C GLN A 218 22.82 1.69 13.21
N LEU A 219 22.38 2.89 12.85
CA LEU A 219 21.24 3.12 11.96
C LEU A 219 21.43 2.42 10.61
N GLN A 220 22.64 2.50 10.02
CA GLN A 220 22.96 1.79 8.78
C GLN A 220 22.88 0.26 8.94
N LYS A 221 23.37 -0.27 10.06
CA LYS A 221 23.33 -1.70 10.34
C LYS A 221 21.90 -2.20 10.53
N GLU A 222 21.09 -1.47 11.28
CA GLU A 222 19.66 -1.78 11.48
C GLU A 222 18.91 -1.76 10.16
N LEU A 223 19.16 -0.76 9.31
CA LEU A 223 18.57 -0.72 7.98
C LEU A 223 18.93 -1.94 7.13
N LYS A 224 20.22 -2.35 7.12
CA LYS A 224 20.65 -3.51 6.34
C LYS A 224 19.93 -4.78 6.80
N VAL A 225 19.77 -4.97 8.11
CA VAL A 225 19.04 -6.12 8.68
C VAL A 225 17.56 -6.05 8.30
N GLN A 226 16.91 -4.91 8.51
CA GLN A 226 15.50 -4.72 8.17
C GLN A 226 15.25 -4.90 6.67
N MET A 227 16.13 -4.39 5.81
CA MET A 227 16.02 -4.60 4.36
C MET A 227 16.15 -6.08 3.99
N ALA A 228 17.08 -6.81 4.59
CA ALA A 228 17.26 -8.24 4.33
C ALA A 228 16.02 -9.05 4.71
N ASP A 229 15.48 -8.83 5.91
CA ASP A 229 14.26 -9.48 6.42
C ASP A 229 13.03 -9.12 5.55
N GLN A 230 12.93 -7.87 5.15
CA GLN A 230 11.82 -7.40 4.33
C GLN A 230 11.88 -7.97 2.92
N VAL A 231 13.06 -8.03 2.30
CA VAL A 231 13.27 -8.67 0.99
C VAL A 231 12.90 -10.14 1.05
N GLN A 232 13.34 -10.87 2.08
CA GLN A 232 12.98 -12.28 2.26
C GLN A 232 11.47 -12.48 2.41
N SER A 233 10.81 -11.65 3.20
CA SER A 233 9.35 -11.67 3.39
C SER A 233 8.60 -11.36 2.08
N TYR A 234 9.11 -10.42 1.29
CA TYR A 234 8.53 -10.06 -0.01
C TYR A 234 8.71 -11.17 -1.03
N LEU A 235 9.86 -11.84 -1.06
CA LEU A 235 10.08 -13.00 -1.94
C LEU A 235 9.12 -14.14 -1.60
N ALA A 236 8.92 -14.44 -0.31
CA ALA A 236 7.96 -15.45 0.14
C ALA A 236 6.52 -15.08 -0.27
N LEU A 237 6.11 -13.84 -0.05
CA LEU A 237 4.79 -13.34 -0.45
C LEU A 237 4.60 -13.39 -1.97
N LEU A 238 5.59 -12.98 -2.74
CA LEU A 238 5.57 -13.02 -4.20
C LEU A 238 5.40 -14.46 -4.70
N LEU A 239 6.09 -15.42 -4.11
CA LEU A 239 5.94 -16.83 -4.45
C LEU A 239 4.52 -17.33 -4.18
N VAL A 240 3.93 -16.98 -3.03
CA VAL A 240 2.54 -17.31 -2.70
C VAL A 240 1.58 -16.71 -3.73
N VAL A 241 1.73 -15.42 -4.05
CA VAL A 241 0.89 -14.72 -5.04
C VAL A 241 1.01 -15.38 -6.42
N LEU A 242 2.22 -15.79 -6.82
CA LEU A 242 2.46 -16.47 -8.10
C LEU A 242 1.76 -17.84 -8.16
N VAL A 243 1.87 -18.65 -7.09
CA VAL A 243 1.23 -19.96 -7.02
C VAL A 243 -0.30 -19.84 -7.04
N VAL A 244 -0.85 -18.92 -6.23
CA VAL A 244 -2.30 -18.67 -6.18
C VAL A 244 -2.81 -18.10 -7.51
N GLY A 245 -2.08 -17.14 -8.09
CA GLY A 245 -2.41 -16.56 -9.40
C GLY A 245 -2.39 -17.59 -10.52
N MET A 246 -1.38 -18.47 -10.54
CA MET A 246 -1.28 -19.58 -11.52
C MET A 246 -2.44 -20.57 -11.36
N PHE A 247 -2.78 -20.94 -10.12
CA PHE A 247 -3.92 -21.83 -9.85
C PHE A 247 -5.24 -21.22 -10.33
N LEU A 248 -5.47 -19.94 -10.03
CA LEU A 248 -6.67 -19.21 -10.48
C LEU A 248 -6.71 -19.10 -12.01
N ALA A 249 -5.58 -18.77 -12.65
CA ALA A 249 -5.49 -18.65 -14.11
C ALA A 249 -5.84 -19.98 -14.79
N VAL A 250 -5.28 -21.11 -14.33
CA VAL A 250 -5.59 -22.45 -14.86
C VAL A 250 -7.08 -22.79 -14.67
N THR A 251 -7.63 -22.49 -13.49
CA THR A 251 -9.04 -22.75 -13.18
C THR A 251 -9.98 -21.92 -14.08
N ILE A 252 -9.67 -20.64 -14.28
CA ILE A 252 -10.45 -19.77 -15.17
C ILE A 252 -10.34 -20.26 -16.61
N THR A 253 -9.13 -20.57 -17.10
CA THR A 253 -8.91 -21.05 -18.45
C THR A 253 -9.71 -22.33 -18.73
N LYS A 254 -9.66 -23.32 -17.85
CA LYS A 254 -10.46 -24.55 -17.98
C LYS A 254 -11.97 -24.25 -17.98
N SER A 255 -12.43 -23.35 -17.13
CA SER A 255 -13.86 -23.01 -17.04
C SER A 255 -14.41 -22.29 -18.27
N ILE A 256 -13.54 -21.78 -19.15
CA ILE A 256 -13.91 -21.12 -20.42
C ILE A 256 -13.64 -22.05 -21.59
N THR A 257 -12.43 -22.59 -21.70
CA THR A 257 -11.95 -23.29 -22.90
C THR A 257 -12.71 -24.61 -23.12
N GLU A 258 -12.94 -25.40 -22.07
CA GLU A 258 -13.65 -26.67 -22.19
C GLU A 258 -15.10 -26.52 -22.67
N PRO A 259 -15.94 -25.63 -22.06
CA PRO A 259 -17.31 -25.44 -22.53
C PRO A 259 -17.37 -24.85 -23.96
N LEU A 260 -16.46 -23.93 -24.32
CA LEU A 260 -16.41 -23.39 -25.70
C LEU A 260 -16.06 -24.46 -26.72
N GLN A 261 -15.12 -25.35 -26.43
CA GLN A 261 -14.81 -26.47 -27.31
C GLN A 261 -15.97 -27.46 -27.45
N GLN A 262 -16.72 -27.68 -26.36
CA GLN A 262 -17.93 -28.51 -26.43
C GLN A 262 -18.99 -27.85 -27.32
N LEU A 263 -19.19 -26.54 -27.18
CA LEU A 263 -20.13 -25.77 -28.00
C LEU A 263 -19.71 -25.80 -29.48
N GLN A 264 -18.43 -25.65 -29.81
CA GLN A 264 -17.90 -25.76 -31.15
C GLN A 264 -18.18 -27.15 -31.75
N ARG A 265 -17.85 -28.22 -31.01
CA ARG A 265 -18.14 -29.60 -31.49
C ARG A 265 -19.61 -29.85 -31.71
N THR A 266 -20.48 -29.31 -30.86
CA THR A 266 -21.94 -29.42 -31.02
C THR A 266 -22.41 -28.66 -32.26
N ALA A 267 -21.83 -27.49 -32.54
CA ALA A 267 -22.13 -26.71 -33.75
C ALA A 267 -21.69 -27.44 -35.03
N GLU A 268 -20.52 -28.07 -35.02
CA GLU A 268 -20.05 -28.91 -36.12
C GLU A 268 -20.99 -30.11 -36.38
N GLN A 269 -21.45 -30.79 -35.32
CA GLN A 269 -22.43 -31.88 -35.44
C GLN A 269 -23.75 -31.39 -36.04
N LEU A 270 -24.24 -30.23 -35.61
CA LEU A 270 -25.44 -29.63 -36.17
C LEU A 270 -25.25 -29.32 -37.68
N GLY A 271 -24.09 -28.75 -38.06
CA GLY A 271 -23.74 -28.46 -39.45
C GLY A 271 -23.63 -29.72 -40.34
N ARG A 272 -23.24 -30.87 -39.76
CA ARG A 272 -23.24 -32.17 -40.45
C ARG A 272 -24.59 -32.86 -40.51
N GLY A 273 -25.67 -32.17 -40.04
CA GLY A 273 -27.04 -32.70 -40.13
C GLY A 273 -27.57 -33.41 -38.89
N ASN A 274 -26.78 -33.48 -37.81
CA ASN A 274 -27.30 -34.01 -36.53
C ASN A 274 -28.12 -32.94 -35.77
N LEU A 275 -29.39 -32.86 -36.14
CA LEU A 275 -30.34 -31.87 -35.58
C LEU A 275 -30.70 -32.14 -34.10
N ASN A 276 -30.25 -33.25 -33.53
CA ASN A 276 -30.49 -33.60 -32.15
C ASN A 276 -29.31 -33.21 -31.23
N ALA A 277 -28.20 -32.72 -31.81
CA ALA A 277 -27.06 -32.24 -31.01
C ALA A 277 -27.50 -31.07 -30.12
N ARG A 278 -27.15 -31.13 -28.86
CA ARG A 278 -27.43 -30.09 -27.84
C ARG A 278 -26.21 -29.74 -27.07
N ALA A 279 -25.97 -28.44 -26.91
CA ALA A 279 -24.95 -27.92 -26.02
C ALA A 279 -25.40 -28.11 -24.56
N ARG A 280 -24.54 -28.71 -23.75
CA ARG A 280 -24.79 -28.89 -22.32
C ARG A 280 -24.50 -27.59 -21.58
N PRO A 281 -25.44 -27.10 -20.75
CA PRO A 281 -25.13 -25.99 -19.85
C PRO A 281 -24.10 -26.46 -18.82
N GLY A 282 -23.06 -25.68 -18.61
CA GLY A 282 -22.00 -25.97 -17.65
C GLY A 282 -20.98 -24.84 -17.56
N GLY A 283 -20.40 -24.63 -16.39
CA GLY A 283 -19.40 -23.60 -16.20
C GLY A 283 -19.95 -22.22 -15.86
N LEU A 284 -19.48 -21.21 -16.58
CA LEU A 284 -19.82 -19.80 -16.35
C LEU A 284 -21.25 -19.45 -16.84
N GLU A 285 -21.87 -18.48 -16.19
CA GLU A 285 -23.25 -18.06 -16.56
C GLU A 285 -23.31 -17.53 -18.00
N GLU A 286 -22.28 -16.80 -18.44
CA GLU A 286 -22.17 -16.28 -19.80
C GLU A 286 -22.14 -17.41 -20.85
N ILE A 287 -21.45 -18.49 -20.56
CA ILE A 287 -21.42 -19.68 -21.43
C ILE A 287 -22.75 -20.42 -21.41
N ASN A 288 -23.42 -20.47 -20.25
CA ASN A 288 -24.74 -21.06 -20.15
C ASN A 288 -25.79 -20.30 -20.97
N VAL A 289 -25.71 -18.97 -20.96
CA VAL A 289 -26.58 -18.13 -21.83
C VAL A 289 -26.34 -18.46 -23.29
N LEU A 290 -25.08 -18.56 -23.72
CA LEU A 290 -24.72 -18.91 -25.09
C LEU A 290 -25.18 -20.32 -25.48
N ALA A 291 -25.02 -21.30 -24.58
CA ALA A 291 -25.49 -22.67 -24.80
C ALA A 291 -27.01 -22.74 -24.95
N ARG A 292 -27.77 -21.99 -24.14
CA ARG A 292 -29.24 -21.88 -24.28
C ARG A 292 -29.66 -21.25 -25.63
N ALA A 293 -29.01 -20.13 -26.02
CA ALA A 293 -29.28 -19.48 -27.28
C ALA A 293 -28.97 -20.40 -28.47
N PHE A 294 -27.86 -21.15 -28.41
CA PHE A 294 -27.51 -22.15 -29.40
C PHE A 294 -28.58 -23.24 -29.53
N ASN A 295 -29.05 -23.80 -28.41
CA ASN A 295 -30.07 -24.83 -28.38
C ASN A 295 -31.40 -24.32 -28.96
N GLN A 296 -31.80 -23.08 -28.64
CA GLN A 296 -32.98 -22.46 -29.23
C GLN A 296 -32.86 -22.29 -30.75
N MET A 297 -31.69 -21.89 -31.23
CA MET A 297 -31.42 -21.81 -32.68
C MET A 297 -31.51 -23.20 -33.34
N SER A 298 -30.90 -24.21 -32.73
CA SER A 298 -30.95 -25.60 -33.22
C SER A 298 -32.40 -26.11 -33.33
N ASP A 299 -33.25 -25.81 -32.34
CA ASP A 299 -34.69 -26.17 -32.37
C ASP A 299 -35.45 -25.44 -33.45
N ARG A 300 -35.08 -24.19 -33.74
CA ARG A 300 -35.69 -23.41 -34.79
C ARG A 300 -35.34 -23.96 -36.20
N ILE A 301 -34.05 -24.31 -36.38
CA ILE A 301 -33.59 -24.95 -37.64
C ILE A 301 -34.31 -26.28 -37.87
N ARG A 302 -34.43 -27.12 -36.83
CA ARG A 302 -35.14 -28.40 -36.91
C ARG A 302 -36.59 -28.19 -37.34
N ARG A 303 -37.32 -27.29 -36.71
CA ARG A 303 -38.73 -26.97 -37.05
C ARG A 303 -38.88 -26.48 -38.48
N LEU A 304 -37.97 -25.65 -38.95
CA LEU A 304 -37.98 -25.15 -40.33
C LEU A 304 -37.76 -26.29 -41.35
N LEU A 305 -36.77 -27.16 -41.08
CA LEU A 305 -36.49 -28.31 -41.94
C LEU A 305 -37.68 -29.31 -41.97
N ASP A 306 -38.30 -29.59 -40.82
CA ASP A 306 -39.47 -30.47 -40.76
C ASP A 306 -40.67 -29.86 -41.52
N LYS A 307 -40.88 -28.55 -41.41
CA LYS A 307 -41.89 -27.83 -42.16
C LYS A 307 -41.64 -27.91 -43.67
N THR A 308 -40.41 -27.63 -44.12
CA THR A 308 -40.02 -27.71 -45.54
C THR A 308 -40.19 -29.13 -46.10
N ARG A 309 -39.83 -30.15 -45.34
CA ARG A 309 -40.04 -31.56 -45.73
C ARG A 309 -41.54 -31.88 -45.87
N GLN A 310 -42.35 -31.39 -44.97
CA GLN A 310 -43.81 -31.62 -45.06
C GLN A 310 -44.40 -30.88 -46.25
N GLU A 311 -43.99 -29.64 -46.52
CA GLU A 311 -44.42 -28.89 -47.71
C GLU A 311 -44.00 -29.57 -49.01
N GLN A 312 -42.74 -30.07 -49.10
CA GLN A 312 -42.32 -30.86 -50.25
C GLN A 312 -43.09 -32.14 -50.41
N LYS A 313 -43.44 -32.84 -49.34
CA LYS A 313 -44.28 -34.01 -49.40
C LYS A 313 -45.66 -33.70 -49.85
N ASN A 314 -46.27 -32.65 -49.37
CA ASN A 314 -47.58 -32.18 -49.79
C ASN A 314 -47.61 -31.77 -51.32
N LEU A 315 -46.53 -31.04 -51.72
CA LEU A 315 -46.37 -30.69 -53.15
C LEU A 315 -46.27 -31.95 -54.03
N ARG A 316 -45.48 -32.94 -53.63
CA ARG A 316 -45.35 -34.19 -54.38
C ARG A 316 -46.64 -34.99 -54.45
N GLU A 317 -47.44 -35.01 -53.39
CA GLU A 317 -48.79 -35.64 -53.41
C GLU A 317 -49.74 -34.90 -54.32
N LEU A 318 -49.67 -33.55 -54.34
CA LEU A 318 -50.46 -32.73 -55.29
C LEU A 318 -50.07 -33.00 -56.76
N GLU A 319 -48.81 -33.05 -57.08
CA GLU A 319 -48.23 -33.38 -58.38
C GLU A 319 -48.71 -34.78 -58.83
N LEU A 320 -48.65 -35.76 -57.96
CA LEU A 320 -49.14 -37.12 -58.25
C LEU A 320 -50.65 -37.14 -58.53
N ARG A 321 -51.45 -36.40 -57.76
CA ARG A 321 -52.90 -36.28 -57.99
C ARG A 321 -53.18 -35.61 -59.34
N LEU A 322 -52.48 -34.52 -59.68
CA LEU A 322 -52.61 -33.87 -60.98
C LEU A 322 -52.28 -34.81 -62.16
N HIS A 323 -51.19 -35.62 -61.99
CA HIS A 323 -50.86 -36.60 -63.04
C HIS A 323 -51.90 -37.72 -63.14
N GLN A 324 -52.48 -38.16 -62.02
CA GLN A 324 -53.59 -39.14 -62.07
C GLN A 324 -54.83 -38.57 -62.69
N GLU A 325 -55.17 -37.29 -62.49
CA GLU A 325 -56.34 -36.63 -63.16
C GLU A 325 -56.09 -36.35 -64.67
N GLN A 326 -54.81 -36.12 -65.07
CA GLN A 326 -54.45 -35.98 -66.51
C GLN A 326 -54.55 -37.29 -67.32
N ILE A 327 -54.48 -38.45 -66.62
CA ILE A 327 -54.81 -39.76 -67.25
C ILE A 327 -56.35 -39.83 -67.28
N SER A 328 -56.93 -39.22 -68.24
CA SER A 328 -58.38 -39.18 -68.41
C SER A 328 -58.98 -40.59 -68.31
N PRO A 329 -59.85 -40.85 -67.35
CA PRO A 329 -60.49 -42.16 -67.21
C PRO A 329 -61.26 -42.52 -68.52
N HIS A 330 -61.73 -41.50 -69.23
CA HIS A 330 -62.39 -41.61 -70.47
C HIS A 330 -61.47 -42.14 -71.63
N PHE A 331 -60.17 -41.78 -71.57
CA PHE A 331 -59.21 -42.33 -72.54
C PHE A 331 -58.88 -43.82 -72.27
N LEU A 332 -58.77 -44.22 -71.03
CA LEU A 332 -58.60 -45.61 -70.65
C LEU A 332 -59.84 -46.47 -70.99
N TYR A 333 -61.03 -45.99 -70.72
CA TYR A 333 -62.26 -46.64 -71.06
C TYR A 333 -62.39 -46.80 -72.60
N ASN A 334 -62.12 -45.76 -73.40
CA ASN A 334 -62.15 -45.82 -74.87
C ASN A 334 -61.07 -46.72 -75.46
N THR A 335 -59.92 -46.80 -74.83
CA THR A 335 -58.81 -47.67 -75.29
C THR A 335 -59.09 -49.13 -74.96
N LEU A 336 -59.63 -49.42 -73.78
CA LEU A 336 -60.08 -50.76 -73.40
C LEU A 336 -61.27 -51.24 -74.25
N ASP A 337 -62.24 -50.36 -74.52
CA ASP A 337 -63.39 -50.67 -75.37
C ASP A 337 -62.98 -50.97 -76.86
N SER A 338 -61.90 -50.32 -77.33
CA SER A 338 -61.35 -50.55 -78.69
C SER A 338 -60.53 -51.82 -78.78
N ILE A 339 -60.18 -52.47 -77.66
CA ILE A 339 -59.42 -53.75 -77.63
C ILE A 339 -60.39 -54.94 -77.48
N VAL A 340 -61.59 -54.72 -76.97
CA VAL A 340 -62.59 -55.78 -76.71
C VAL A 340 -63.47 -56.01 -77.93
N TRP A 341 -63.43 -55.19 -78.96
CA TRP A 341 -64.05 -55.40 -80.29
C TRP A 341 -62.92 -55.74 -81.30
#